data_bc6a5bb928639b95a1ce5e4d4b2b14be
#
_entry.id   bc6a5bb928639b95a1ce5e4d4b2b14be
#
_cell.length_a   1.000
_cell.length_b   1.000
_cell.length_c   1.000
_cell.angle_alpha   90.00
_cell.angle_beta   90.00
_cell.angle_gamma   90.00
#
_symmetry.space_group_name_H-M   'P 1'
#
loop_
_entity.id
_entity.type
_entity.pdbx_description
1 polymer ?
#
loop_
_entity_poly.entity_id
_entity_poly.type
_entity_poly.pdbx_seq_one_letter_code
_entity_poly.pdbx_strand_id
1 'polypeptide(L)'
;SVAMTYIGEEISQKDVGFAMGLYISGTAIGGMGGRLIAGVLLDYISWQTATMIIGLLNLIIAIVFYIALPASKHFTAYPIQLSRFIESFKKNLSDRKLRLLFIEGFILMGCFVTVFNYMSYHLLEKPFQLSQTWIGLISIAYLSGIYSSPRAASWSRKFGRGQVLIAMFSTMIIGLWITLIPSLWAILIGLLIFTFSFFAAHSTSSSWVSVQSLQYRAVGSSLYLFCYY
;
A
#
# COMPACT_ATOMS: atom_id res chain seq x y z
N SER A 1 11.27 1.32 1.38
CA SER A 1 11.58 1.43 2.81
C SER A 1 12.16 2.80 3.17
N VAL A 2 13.05 3.39 2.36
CA VAL A 2 13.68 4.70 2.65
C VAL A 2 12.63 5.77 2.97
N ALA A 3 11.59 5.91 2.14
CA ALA A 3 10.54 6.92 2.37
C ALA A 3 9.81 6.71 3.71
N MET A 4 9.49 5.47 4.08
CA MET A 4 8.84 5.18 5.38
C MET A 4 9.77 5.48 6.56
N THR A 5 11.07 5.20 6.41
CA THR A 5 12.08 5.52 7.42
C THR A 5 12.22 7.03 7.56
N TYR A 6 12.35 7.74 6.44
CA TYR A 6 12.41 9.20 6.40
C TYR A 6 11.21 9.83 7.12
N ILE A 7 9.98 9.40 6.80
CA ILE A 7 8.78 9.88 7.50
C ILE A 7 8.85 9.58 8.99
N GLY A 8 9.30 8.39 9.36
CA GLY A 8 9.40 7.98 10.77
C GLY A 8 10.46 8.76 11.58
N GLU A 9 11.49 9.29 10.92
CA GLU A 9 12.58 10.06 11.55
C GLU A 9 12.29 11.57 11.56
N GLU A 10 11.74 12.12 10.46
CA GLU A 10 11.54 13.57 10.29
C GLU A 10 10.22 14.07 10.91
N ILE A 11 9.21 13.19 11.05
CA ILE A 11 7.89 13.57 11.55
C ILE A 11 7.71 13.22 13.03
N SER A 12 7.02 14.10 13.76
CA SER A 12 6.72 13.88 15.18
C SER A 12 5.95 12.58 15.43
N GLN A 13 6.17 11.92 16.57
CA GLN A 13 5.46 10.68 16.94
C GLN A 13 3.94 10.82 16.90
N LYS A 14 3.43 12.03 17.17
CA LYS A 14 2.01 12.36 17.15
C LYS A 14 1.44 12.33 15.74
N ASP A 15 2.23 12.75 14.75
CA ASP A 15 1.78 12.98 13.37
C ASP A 15 2.25 11.89 12.40
N VAL A 16 3.18 11.01 12.82
CA VAL A 16 3.73 9.95 11.96
C VAL A 16 2.66 9.06 11.35
N GLY A 17 1.58 8.78 12.09
CA GLY A 17 0.48 7.96 11.58
C GLY A 17 -0.28 8.65 10.44
N PHE A 18 -0.50 9.96 10.55
CA PHE A 18 -1.13 10.75 9.50
C PHE A 18 -0.22 10.89 8.28
N ALA A 19 1.06 11.21 8.49
CA ALA A 19 2.05 11.33 7.43
C ALA A 19 2.23 10.00 6.67
N MET A 20 2.23 8.87 7.38
CA MET A 20 2.26 7.54 6.79
C MET A 20 1.00 7.26 5.96
N GLY A 21 -0.17 7.70 6.45
CA GLY A 21 -1.43 7.63 5.71
C GLY A 21 -1.41 8.44 4.41
N LEU A 22 -0.83 9.65 4.43
CA LEU A 22 -0.64 10.46 3.22
C LEU A 22 0.34 9.80 2.23
N TYR A 23 1.44 9.25 2.72
CA TYR A 23 2.37 8.50 1.88
C TYR A 23 1.68 7.31 1.18
N ILE A 24 0.89 6.55 1.92
CA ILE A 24 0.14 5.41 1.37
C ILE A 24 -0.96 5.88 0.40
N SER A 25 -1.60 7.02 0.66
CA SER A 25 -2.50 7.63 -0.33
C SER A 25 -1.79 7.98 -1.63
N GLY A 26 -0.55 8.49 -1.55
CA GLY A 26 0.30 8.73 -2.72
C GLY A 26 0.60 7.45 -3.50
N THR A 27 0.89 6.33 -2.81
CA THR A 27 1.08 5.04 -3.49
C THR A 27 -0.21 4.53 -4.14
N ALA A 28 -1.38 4.79 -3.53
CA ALA A 28 -2.67 4.47 -4.13
C ALA A 28 -2.94 5.28 -5.41
N ILE A 29 -2.62 6.58 -5.41
CA ILE A 29 -2.72 7.44 -6.61
C ILE A 29 -1.80 6.91 -7.72
N GLY A 30 -0.55 6.57 -7.39
CA GLY A 30 0.40 6.00 -8.35
C GLY A 30 -0.08 4.67 -8.93
N GLY A 31 -0.57 3.77 -8.10
CA GLY A 31 -1.11 2.48 -8.52
C GLY A 31 -2.36 2.62 -9.40
N MET A 32 -3.29 3.53 -9.02
CA MET A 32 -4.46 3.85 -9.81
C MET A 32 -4.06 4.46 -11.17
N GLY A 33 -3.23 5.49 -11.14
CA GLY A 33 -2.77 6.19 -12.35
C GLY A 33 -2.05 5.25 -13.31
N GLY A 34 -1.17 4.38 -12.81
CA GLY A 34 -0.47 3.39 -13.62
C GLY A 34 -1.43 2.42 -14.32
N ARG A 35 -2.44 1.91 -13.61
CA ARG A 35 -3.47 1.02 -14.19
C ARG A 35 -4.37 1.72 -15.21
N LEU A 36 -4.78 2.96 -14.91
CA LEU A 36 -5.59 3.78 -15.84
C LEU A 36 -4.82 4.08 -17.13
N ILE A 37 -3.60 4.57 -17.01
CA ILE A 37 -2.74 4.89 -18.15
C ILE A 37 -2.47 3.63 -18.98
N ALA A 38 -2.09 2.53 -18.32
CA ALA A 38 -1.85 1.27 -19.00
C ALA A 38 -3.11 0.75 -19.71
N GLY A 39 -4.27 0.78 -19.05
CA GLY A 39 -5.54 0.34 -19.65
C GLY A 39 -5.91 1.12 -20.90
N VAL A 40 -5.81 2.46 -20.84
CA VAL A 40 -6.08 3.30 -22.01
C VAL A 40 -5.06 3.05 -23.13
N LEU A 41 -3.77 3.01 -22.81
CA LEU A 41 -2.74 2.82 -23.83
C LEU A 41 -2.89 1.48 -24.54
N LEU A 42 -3.21 0.40 -23.81
CA LEU A 42 -3.31 -0.97 -24.36
C LEU A 42 -4.49 -1.16 -25.30
N ASP A 43 -5.48 -0.32 -25.31
CA ASP A 43 -6.57 -0.34 -26.30
C ASP A 43 -6.13 0.27 -27.66
N TYR A 44 -5.05 1.08 -27.69
CA TYR A 44 -4.62 1.81 -28.89
C TYR A 44 -3.22 1.45 -29.40
N ILE A 45 -2.32 1.01 -28.52
CA ILE A 45 -0.92 0.75 -28.86
C ILE A 45 -0.42 -0.60 -28.28
N SER A 46 0.72 -1.05 -28.77
CA SER A 46 1.32 -2.31 -28.30
C SER A 46 1.77 -2.18 -26.82
N TRP A 47 1.80 -3.31 -26.13
CA TRP A 47 2.23 -3.36 -24.73
C TRP A 47 3.68 -2.89 -24.55
N GLN A 48 4.55 -3.11 -25.55
CA GLN A 48 5.94 -2.64 -25.53
C GLN A 48 6.01 -1.10 -25.52
N THR A 49 5.25 -0.46 -26.41
CA THR A 49 5.19 1.01 -26.48
C THR A 49 4.54 1.60 -25.22
N ALA A 50 3.48 0.97 -24.72
CA ALA A 50 2.83 1.39 -23.47
C ALA A 50 3.82 1.34 -22.28
N THR A 51 4.59 0.25 -22.16
CA THR A 51 5.59 0.09 -21.10
C THR A 51 6.71 1.14 -21.23
N MET A 52 7.16 1.45 -22.44
CA MET A 52 8.17 2.48 -22.68
C MET A 52 7.67 3.87 -22.24
N ILE A 53 6.44 4.24 -22.58
CA ILE A 53 5.82 5.51 -22.17
C ILE A 53 5.72 5.61 -20.64
N ILE A 54 5.22 4.55 -20.00
CA ILE A 54 5.12 4.49 -18.53
C ILE A 54 6.50 4.55 -17.88
N GLY A 55 7.50 3.87 -18.45
CA GLY A 55 8.88 3.92 -17.97
C GLY A 55 9.48 5.33 -18.04
N LEU A 56 9.26 6.04 -19.16
CA LEU A 56 9.72 7.42 -19.33
C LEU A 56 9.01 8.37 -18.34
N LEU A 57 7.71 8.21 -18.14
CA LEU A 57 6.95 8.99 -17.16
C LEU A 57 7.50 8.77 -15.74
N ASN A 58 7.77 7.52 -15.37
CA ASN A 58 8.35 7.19 -14.06
C ASN A 58 9.75 7.80 -13.89
N LEU A 59 10.57 7.83 -14.94
CA LEU A 59 11.89 8.48 -14.90
C LEU A 59 11.75 9.99 -14.64
N ILE A 60 10.82 10.67 -15.32
CA ILE A 60 10.56 12.10 -15.10
C ILE A 60 10.12 12.34 -13.66
N ILE A 61 9.17 11.53 -13.14
CA ILE A 61 8.68 11.62 -11.76
C ILE A 61 9.84 11.40 -10.77
N ALA A 62 10.71 10.43 -11.02
CA ALA A 62 11.87 10.17 -10.16
C ALA A 62 12.85 11.35 -10.11
N ILE A 63 13.11 12.01 -11.25
CA ILE A 63 13.96 13.21 -11.33
C ILE A 63 13.30 14.36 -10.54
N VAL A 64 12.02 14.61 -10.75
CA VAL A 64 11.27 15.65 -10.01
C VAL A 64 11.32 15.37 -8.51
N PHE A 65 11.09 14.12 -8.09
CA PHE A 65 11.16 13.73 -6.69
C PHE A 65 12.56 13.96 -6.10
N TYR A 66 13.61 13.59 -6.83
CA TYR A 66 15.00 13.79 -6.40
C TYR A 66 15.33 15.28 -6.17
N ILE A 67 14.83 16.16 -7.05
CA ILE A 67 15.07 17.60 -6.93
C ILE A 67 14.21 18.23 -5.82
N ALA A 68 12.96 17.74 -5.64
CA ALA A 68 12.00 18.33 -4.72
C ALA A 68 12.11 17.81 -3.28
N LEU A 69 12.77 16.65 -3.05
CA LEU A 69 12.85 16.05 -1.72
C LEU A 69 13.72 16.89 -0.79
N PRO A 70 13.20 17.41 0.35
CA PRO A 70 14.00 18.13 1.33
C PRO A 70 15.09 17.24 1.91
N ALA A 71 16.24 17.84 2.23
CA ALA A 71 17.30 17.14 2.94
C ALA A 71 16.83 16.69 4.34
N SER A 72 17.23 15.47 4.74
CA SER A 72 16.94 14.97 6.09
C SER A 72 17.67 15.81 7.14
N LYS A 73 16.95 16.21 8.19
CA LYS A 73 17.47 17.02 9.29
C LYS A 73 17.78 16.18 10.54
N HIS A 74 17.09 15.06 10.70
CA HIS A 74 17.20 14.17 11.87
C HIS A 74 17.94 12.88 11.57
N PHE A 75 18.46 12.72 10.35
CA PHE A 75 19.26 11.58 9.99
C PHE A 75 20.61 11.58 10.70
N THR A 76 20.86 10.55 11.50
CA THR A 76 22.16 10.32 12.13
C THR A 76 22.86 9.18 11.41
N ALA A 77 23.94 9.52 10.70
CA ALA A 77 24.76 8.50 10.04
C ALA A 77 25.52 7.69 11.08
N TYR A 78 25.29 6.40 11.13
CA TYR A 78 26.07 5.47 11.91
C TYR A 78 26.94 4.63 10.98
N PRO A 79 28.21 4.30 11.36
CA PRO A 79 29.02 3.39 10.59
C PRO A 79 28.28 2.04 10.47
N ILE A 80 28.30 1.48 9.26
CA ILE A 80 27.67 0.18 9.00
C ILE A 80 28.45 -0.89 9.78
N GLN A 81 27.86 -1.37 10.85
CA GLN A 81 28.37 -2.47 11.64
C GLN A 81 27.46 -3.69 11.40
N LEU A 82 28.03 -4.72 10.77
CA LEU A 82 27.29 -5.96 10.48
C LEU A 82 26.67 -6.58 11.74
N SER A 83 27.37 -6.50 12.87
CA SER A 83 26.88 -6.97 14.17
C SER A 83 25.59 -6.24 14.60
N ARG A 84 25.54 -4.92 14.48
CA ARG A 84 24.35 -4.10 14.77
C ARG A 84 23.20 -4.40 13.81
N PHE A 85 23.52 -4.62 12.53
CA PHE A 85 22.51 -5.00 11.55
C PHE A 85 21.87 -6.34 11.91
N ILE A 86 22.68 -7.36 12.20
CA ILE A 86 22.22 -8.69 12.63
C ILE A 86 21.42 -8.59 13.93
N GLU A 87 21.88 -7.81 14.90
CA GLU A 87 21.16 -7.59 16.14
C GLU A 87 19.78 -6.94 15.92
N SER A 88 19.73 -5.89 15.11
CA SER A 88 18.48 -5.20 14.79
C SER A 88 17.50 -6.12 14.07
N PHE A 89 18.00 -6.96 13.16
CA PHE A 89 17.21 -7.96 12.45
C PHE A 89 16.63 -9.00 13.44
N LYS A 90 17.48 -9.58 14.31
CA LYS A 90 17.06 -10.52 15.33
C LYS A 90 16.02 -9.93 16.28
N LYS A 91 16.24 -8.70 16.77
CA LYS A 91 15.29 -8.02 17.70
C LYS A 91 13.94 -7.79 17.06
N ASN A 92 13.90 -7.29 15.81
CA ASN A 92 12.63 -7.10 15.10
C ASN A 92 11.89 -8.43 14.87
N LEU A 93 12.61 -9.51 14.53
CA LEU A 93 12.01 -10.84 14.35
C LEU A 93 11.68 -11.54 15.67
N SER A 94 12.27 -11.17 16.78
CA SER A 94 11.94 -11.72 18.10
C SER A 94 10.69 -11.10 18.70
N ASP A 95 10.34 -9.87 18.30
CA ASP A 95 9.10 -9.23 18.75
C ASP A 95 7.88 -9.89 18.10
N ARG A 96 7.04 -10.52 18.94
CA ARG A 96 5.83 -11.21 18.49
C ARG A 96 4.87 -10.31 17.72
N LYS A 97 4.75 -9.04 18.12
CA LYS A 97 3.84 -8.09 17.46
C LYS A 97 4.35 -7.74 16.08
N LEU A 98 5.66 -7.48 15.93
CA LEU A 98 6.26 -7.20 14.64
C LEU A 98 6.15 -8.39 13.69
N ARG A 99 6.40 -9.61 14.15
CA ARG A 99 6.22 -10.82 13.32
C ARG A 99 4.78 -10.94 12.79
N LEU A 100 3.79 -10.71 13.65
CA LEU A 100 2.38 -10.76 13.23
C LEU A 100 2.07 -9.67 12.19
N LEU A 101 2.63 -8.46 12.35
CA LEU A 101 2.47 -7.38 11.37
C LEU A 101 3.19 -7.69 10.04
N PHE A 102 4.32 -8.39 10.07
CA PHE A 102 5.02 -8.81 8.85
C PHE A 102 4.21 -9.87 8.08
N ILE A 103 3.69 -10.88 8.80
CA ILE A 103 2.81 -11.90 8.20
C ILE A 103 1.52 -11.27 7.66
N GLU A 104 0.95 -10.35 8.42
CA GLU A 104 -0.23 -9.60 8.00
C GLU A 104 0.04 -8.80 6.72
N GLY A 105 1.17 -8.08 6.64
CA GLY A 105 1.56 -7.35 5.45
C GLY A 105 1.67 -8.25 4.21
N PHE A 106 2.28 -9.43 4.34
CA PHE A 106 2.37 -10.43 3.29
C PHE A 106 0.99 -10.89 2.80
N ILE A 107 0.11 -11.27 3.72
CA ILE A 107 -1.25 -11.72 3.39
C ILE A 107 -2.04 -10.58 2.75
N LEU A 108 -1.95 -9.38 3.30
CA LEU A 108 -2.67 -8.20 2.85
C LEU A 108 -2.38 -7.87 1.39
N MET A 109 -1.09 -7.76 1.04
CA MET A 109 -0.68 -7.46 -0.35
C MET A 109 -0.92 -8.64 -1.29
N GLY A 110 -0.66 -9.86 -0.84
CA GLY A 110 -0.94 -11.07 -1.61
C GLY A 110 -2.42 -11.15 -2.00
N CYS A 111 -3.33 -10.95 -1.05
CA CYS A 111 -4.78 -10.89 -1.32
C CYS A 111 -5.12 -9.76 -2.29
N PHE A 112 -4.56 -8.56 -2.08
CA PHE A 112 -4.85 -7.40 -2.91
C PHE A 112 -4.45 -7.61 -4.39
N VAL A 113 -3.22 -8.05 -4.62
CA VAL A 113 -2.72 -8.32 -5.98
C VAL A 113 -3.51 -9.44 -6.64
N THR A 114 -3.79 -10.52 -5.90
CA THR A 114 -4.57 -11.66 -6.38
C THR A 114 -5.97 -11.21 -6.81
N VAL A 115 -6.69 -10.50 -5.94
CA VAL A 115 -8.06 -10.05 -6.23
C VAL A 115 -8.10 -9.16 -7.47
N PHE A 116 -7.23 -8.15 -7.56
CA PHE A 116 -7.24 -7.24 -8.71
C PHE A 116 -6.80 -7.91 -10.01
N ASN A 117 -5.86 -8.84 -9.97
CA ASN A 117 -5.43 -9.55 -11.17
C ASN A 117 -6.50 -10.52 -11.66
N TYR A 118 -7.01 -11.40 -10.79
CA TYR A 118 -8.04 -12.35 -11.21
C TYR A 118 -9.37 -11.68 -11.57
N MET A 119 -9.75 -10.62 -10.87
CA MET A 119 -10.94 -9.85 -11.23
C MET A 119 -10.81 -9.19 -12.60
N SER A 120 -9.60 -8.73 -12.96
CA SER A 120 -9.33 -8.22 -14.31
C SER A 120 -9.61 -9.29 -15.38
N TYR A 121 -9.11 -10.52 -15.21
CA TYR A 121 -9.40 -11.64 -16.12
C TYR A 121 -10.89 -11.96 -16.15
N HIS A 122 -11.54 -12.07 -15.00
CA HIS A 122 -12.96 -12.39 -14.92
C HIS A 122 -13.84 -11.39 -15.67
N LEU A 123 -13.48 -10.11 -15.63
CA LEU A 123 -14.25 -9.06 -16.28
C LEU A 123 -13.94 -8.89 -17.78
N LEU A 124 -12.79 -9.39 -18.25
CA LEU A 124 -12.49 -9.49 -19.69
C LEU A 124 -13.28 -10.61 -20.38
N GLU A 125 -13.64 -11.66 -19.65
CA GLU A 125 -14.34 -12.82 -20.17
C GLU A 125 -15.88 -12.64 -20.14
N LYS A 126 -16.59 -13.60 -20.74
CA LYS A 126 -18.06 -13.65 -20.62
C LYS A 126 -18.48 -13.86 -19.17
N PRO A 127 -19.56 -13.25 -18.68
CA PRO A 127 -20.55 -12.47 -19.45
C PRO A 127 -20.22 -10.99 -19.65
N PHE A 128 -19.17 -10.44 -19.01
CA PHE A 128 -18.92 -8.99 -18.93
C PHE A 128 -18.24 -8.44 -20.18
N GLN A 129 -17.18 -9.06 -20.67
CA GLN A 129 -16.42 -8.69 -21.89
C GLN A 129 -16.02 -7.20 -21.92
N LEU A 130 -15.51 -6.68 -20.79
CA LEU A 130 -15.07 -5.29 -20.71
C LEU A 130 -13.76 -5.06 -21.47
N SER A 131 -13.55 -3.87 -22.04
CA SER A 131 -12.28 -3.49 -22.65
C SER A 131 -11.18 -3.23 -21.61
N GLN A 132 -9.93 -3.15 -22.05
CA GLN A 132 -8.78 -2.84 -21.16
C GLN A 132 -8.94 -1.50 -20.47
N THR A 133 -9.51 -0.50 -21.13
CA THR A 133 -9.84 0.79 -20.53
C THR A 133 -10.80 0.63 -19.35
N TRP A 134 -11.88 -0.13 -19.50
CA TRP A 134 -12.82 -0.38 -18.40
C TRP A 134 -12.17 -1.13 -17.24
N ILE A 135 -11.29 -2.09 -17.54
CA ILE A 135 -10.51 -2.79 -16.51
C ILE A 135 -9.58 -1.81 -15.77
N GLY A 136 -8.92 -0.90 -16.49
CA GLY A 136 -8.12 0.18 -15.89
C GLY A 136 -8.96 1.07 -14.96
N LEU A 137 -10.18 1.43 -15.39
CA LEU A 137 -11.11 2.27 -14.62
C LEU A 137 -11.54 1.63 -13.29
N ILE A 138 -11.52 0.31 -13.14
CA ILE A 138 -11.80 -0.36 -11.87
C ILE A 138 -10.83 0.08 -10.77
N SER A 139 -9.60 0.49 -11.14
CA SER A 139 -8.63 1.01 -10.19
C SER A 139 -9.07 2.35 -9.54
N ILE A 140 -10.13 3.00 -10.02
CA ILE A 140 -10.78 4.15 -9.35
C ILE A 140 -11.24 3.76 -7.93
N ALA A 141 -11.50 2.47 -7.66
CA ALA A 141 -11.72 1.98 -6.31
C ALA A 141 -10.60 2.40 -5.32
N TYR A 142 -9.37 2.66 -5.81
CA TYR A 142 -8.26 3.15 -4.98
C TYR A 142 -8.52 4.53 -4.36
N LEU A 143 -9.44 5.33 -4.91
CA LEU A 143 -9.89 6.59 -4.30
C LEU A 143 -10.43 6.37 -2.89
N SER A 144 -11.10 5.23 -2.65
CA SER A 144 -11.57 4.86 -1.32
C SER A 144 -10.40 4.68 -0.34
N GLY A 145 -9.26 4.19 -0.83
CA GLY A 145 -8.02 4.04 -0.08
C GLY A 145 -7.36 5.38 0.24
N ILE A 146 -7.37 6.33 -0.71
CA ILE A 146 -6.89 7.70 -0.48
C ILE A 146 -7.66 8.36 0.67
N TYR A 147 -8.94 8.10 0.76
CA TYR A 147 -9.78 8.58 1.85
C TYR A 147 -9.52 7.83 3.18
N SER A 148 -9.42 6.50 3.15
CA SER A 148 -9.33 5.67 4.35
C SER A 148 -7.96 5.73 5.03
N SER A 149 -6.86 5.78 4.26
CA SER A 149 -5.49 5.72 4.77
C SER A 149 -5.15 6.80 5.80
N PRO A 150 -5.38 8.10 5.57
CA PRO A 150 -5.08 9.12 6.57
C PRO A 150 -6.00 9.03 7.80
N ARG A 151 -7.25 8.58 7.60
CA ARG A 151 -8.22 8.41 8.69
C ARG A 151 -7.92 7.24 9.59
N ALA A 152 -7.21 6.23 9.11
CA ALA A 152 -6.78 5.08 9.90
C ALA A 152 -5.98 5.49 11.15
N ALA A 153 -5.18 6.56 11.08
CA ALA A 153 -4.49 7.12 12.24
C ALA A 153 -5.45 7.62 13.32
N SER A 154 -6.51 8.32 12.93
CA SER A 154 -7.54 8.83 13.84
C SER A 154 -8.32 7.68 14.49
N TRP A 155 -8.73 6.68 13.70
CA TRP A 155 -9.41 5.49 14.20
C TRP A 155 -8.53 4.69 15.15
N SER A 156 -7.25 4.55 14.82
CA SER A 156 -6.27 3.86 15.67
C SER A 156 -6.05 4.55 17.03
N ARG A 157 -6.11 5.88 17.07
CA ARG A 157 -6.08 6.63 18.34
C ARG A 157 -7.35 6.45 19.16
N LYS A 158 -8.52 6.42 18.50
CA LYS A 158 -9.82 6.34 19.19
C LYS A 158 -10.14 4.92 19.68
N PHE A 159 -9.88 3.90 18.86
CA PHE A 159 -10.32 2.52 19.09
C PHE A 159 -9.18 1.55 19.38
N GLY A 160 -7.93 1.96 19.18
CA GLY A 160 -6.77 1.08 19.25
C GLY A 160 -6.46 0.39 17.92
N ARG A 161 -5.15 0.21 17.64
CA ARG A 161 -4.67 -0.33 16.35
C ARG A 161 -5.18 -1.74 16.06
N GLY A 162 -5.18 -2.61 17.06
CA GLY A 162 -5.64 -4.00 16.91
C GLY A 162 -7.11 -4.09 16.53
N GLN A 163 -7.98 -3.30 17.16
CA GLN A 163 -9.41 -3.28 16.84
C GLN A 163 -9.67 -2.74 15.44
N VAL A 164 -8.93 -1.70 15.03
CA VAL A 164 -9.02 -1.17 13.66
C VAL A 164 -8.61 -2.23 12.64
N LEU A 165 -7.52 -2.98 12.87
CA LEU A 165 -7.12 -4.06 11.97
C LEU A 165 -8.19 -5.14 11.86
N ILE A 166 -8.74 -5.60 12.99
CA ILE A 166 -9.81 -6.61 12.99
C ILE A 166 -11.02 -6.10 12.19
N ALA A 167 -11.48 -4.87 12.44
CA ALA A 167 -12.59 -4.28 11.72
C ALA A 167 -12.32 -4.19 10.21
N MET A 168 -11.11 -3.74 9.81
CA MET A 168 -10.74 -3.63 8.41
C MET A 168 -10.65 -5.00 7.72
N PHE A 169 -10.08 -6.02 8.36
CA PHE A 169 -10.09 -7.37 7.81
C PHE A 169 -11.48 -7.96 7.65
N SER A 170 -12.35 -7.79 8.67
CA SER A 170 -13.74 -8.22 8.57
C SER A 170 -14.48 -7.54 7.41
N THR A 171 -14.30 -6.23 7.27
CA THR A 171 -14.90 -5.45 6.18
C THR A 171 -14.32 -5.85 4.81
N MET A 172 -13.02 -6.17 4.76
CA MET A 172 -12.35 -6.66 3.54
C MET A 172 -12.93 -8.01 3.08
N ILE A 173 -13.18 -8.93 4.02
CA ILE A 173 -13.83 -10.23 3.75
C ILE A 173 -15.27 -10.03 3.23
N ILE A 174 -16.04 -9.13 3.84
CA ILE A 174 -17.38 -8.78 3.38
C ILE A 174 -17.32 -8.23 1.94
N GLY A 175 -16.37 -7.33 1.66
CA GLY A 175 -16.16 -6.82 0.31
C GLY A 175 -15.90 -7.94 -0.71
N LEU A 176 -15.04 -8.92 -0.35
CA LEU A 176 -14.79 -10.09 -1.20
C LEU A 176 -16.06 -10.93 -1.43
N TRP A 177 -16.85 -11.19 -0.42
CA TRP A 177 -18.09 -11.95 -0.60
C TRP A 177 -19.08 -11.25 -1.52
N ILE A 178 -19.16 -9.92 -1.45
CA ILE A 178 -20.01 -9.15 -2.36
C ILE A 178 -19.55 -9.31 -3.82
N THR A 179 -18.23 -9.44 -4.08
CA THR A 179 -17.74 -9.66 -5.45
C THR A 179 -18.12 -11.01 -6.05
N LEU A 180 -18.59 -11.97 -5.25
CA LEU A 180 -19.08 -13.28 -5.73
C LEU A 180 -20.47 -13.20 -6.37
N ILE A 181 -21.20 -12.12 -6.16
CA ILE A 181 -22.50 -11.89 -6.79
C ILE A 181 -22.26 -11.60 -8.28
N PRO A 182 -22.91 -12.34 -9.22
CA PRO A 182 -22.67 -12.21 -10.65
C PRO A 182 -23.32 -10.95 -11.24
N SER A 183 -22.94 -9.79 -10.71
CA SER A 183 -23.42 -8.47 -11.13
C SER A 183 -22.24 -7.50 -11.12
N LEU A 184 -22.06 -6.76 -12.22
CA LEU A 184 -20.99 -5.77 -12.34
C LEU A 184 -21.03 -4.75 -11.18
N TRP A 185 -22.21 -4.28 -10.80
CA TRP A 185 -22.37 -3.34 -9.69
C TRP A 185 -21.97 -3.92 -8.35
N ALA A 186 -22.31 -5.18 -8.10
CA ALA A 186 -21.89 -5.87 -6.88
C ALA A 186 -20.35 -6.02 -6.82
N ILE A 187 -19.74 -6.40 -7.94
CA ILE A 187 -18.28 -6.50 -8.05
C ILE A 187 -17.63 -5.15 -7.77
N LEU A 188 -18.11 -4.06 -8.37
CA LEU A 188 -17.56 -2.72 -8.16
C LEU A 188 -17.69 -2.25 -6.71
N ILE A 189 -18.86 -2.47 -6.09
CA ILE A 189 -19.11 -2.14 -4.68
C ILE A 189 -18.21 -3.00 -3.78
N GLY A 190 -18.11 -4.30 -4.05
CA GLY A 190 -17.25 -5.21 -3.30
C GLY A 190 -15.78 -4.80 -3.36
N LEU A 191 -15.28 -4.45 -4.55
CA LEU A 191 -13.91 -3.95 -4.74
C LEU A 191 -13.67 -2.61 -4.05
N LEU A 192 -14.65 -1.71 -4.03
CA LEU A 192 -14.56 -0.44 -3.32
C LEU A 192 -14.40 -0.65 -1.82
N ILE A 193 -15.23 -1.53 -1.23
CA ILE A 193 -15.18 -1.90 0.20
C ILE A 193 -13.86 -2.61 0.53
N PHE A 194 -13.46 -3.56 -0.29
CA PHE A 194 -12.20 -4.29 -0.17
C PHE A 194 -11.01 -3.34 -0.15
N THR A 195 -10.95 -2.44 -1.13
CA THR A 195 -9.86 -1.48 -1.30
C THR A 195 -9.80 -0.46 -0.18
N PHE A 196 -10.94 0.06 0.25
CA PHE A 196 -11.05 0.94 1.43
C PHE A 196 -10.42 0.28 2.66
N SER A 197 -10.79 -0.95 2.93
CA SER A 197 -10.32 -1.71 4.08
C SER A 197 -8.83 -2.07 3.98
N PHE A 198 -8.38 -2.48 2.80
CA PHE A 198 -6.98 -2.78 2.51
C PHE A 198 -6.07 -1.60 2.84
N PHE A 199 -6.36 -0.41 2.31
CA PHE A 199 -5.51 0.76 2.51
C PHE A 199 -5.53 1.26 3.96
N ALA A 200 -6.67 1.18 4.64
CA ALA A 200 -6.76 1.51 6.06
C ALA A 200 -5.95 0.54 6.94
N ALA A 201 -6.04 -0.77 6.66
CA ALA A 201 -5.25 -1.79 7.34
C ALA A 201 -3.75 -1.57 7.10
N HIS A 202 -3.32 -1.41 5.84
CA HIS A 202 -1.93 -1.16 5.48
C HIS A 202 -1.36 0.11 6.16
N SER A 203 -2.13 1.20 6.20
CA SER A 203 -1.75 2.44 6.90
C SER A 203 -1.59 2.21 8.41
N THR A 204 -2.52 1.47 9.02
CA THR A 204 -2.45 1.11 10.45
C THR A 204 -1.22 0.28 10.75
N SER A 205 -0.97 -0.77 9.97
CA SER A 205 0.17 -1.69 10.17
C SER A 205 1.51 -1.01 9.94
N SER A 206 1.65 -0.24 8.86
CA SER A 206 2.87 0.52 8.56
C SER A 206 3.23 1.49 9.68
N SER A 207 2.24 2.23 10.19
CA SER A 207 2.45 3.14 11.32
C SER A 207 2.75 2.40 12.62
N TRP A 208 2.15 1.21 12.83
CA TRP A 208 2.41 0.39 14.01
C TRP A 208 3.82 -0.19 13.99
N VAL A 209 4.27 -0.71 12.86
CA VAL A 209 5.66 -1.16 12.67
C VAL A 209 6.65 -0.03 12.96
N SER A 210 6.43 1.17 12.43
CA SER A 210 7.30 2.33 12.65
C SER A 210 7.41 2.72 14.12
N VAL A 211 6.33 2.61 14.89
CA VAL A 211 6.33 2.93 16.33
C VAL A 211 6.86 1.77 17.18
N GLN A 212 6.58 0.52 16.83
CA GLN A 212 7.01 -0.66 17.58
C GLN A 212 8.52 -0.91 17.45
N SER A 213 9.09 -0.61 16.27
CA SER A 213 10.53 -0.80 15.98
C SER A 213 11.39 0.42 16.30
N LEU A 214 11.03 1.23 17.30
CA LEU A 214 11.61 2.54 17.65
C LEU A 214 13.13 2.63 17.52
N GLN A 215 13.86 1.64 18.04
CA GLN A 215 15.32 1.62 18.07
C GLN A 215 15.96 1.19 16.73
N TYR A 216 15.18 0.47 15.89
CA TYR A 216 15.63 -0.12 14.63
C TYR A 216 14.60 0.07 13.51
N ARG A 217 14.03 1.28 13.40
CA ARG A 217 12.95 1.60 12.47
C ARG A 217 13.26 1.26 11.02
N ALA A 218 14.47 1.58 10.57
CA ALA A 218 14.88 1.31 9.19
C ALA A 218 14.77 -0.18 8.87
N VAL A 219 15.29 -1.05 9.76
CA VAL A 219 15.21 -2.51 9.59
C VAL A 219 13.78 -3.01 9.74
N GLY A 220 13.02 -2.53 10.72
CA GLY A 220 11.62 -2.90 10.92
C GLY A 220 10.75 -2.55 9.71
N SER A 221 10.87 -1.33 9.20
CA SER A 221 10.15 -0.88 7.98
C SER A 221 10.59 -1.64 6.74
N SER A 222 11.89 -1.98 6.62
CA SER A 222 12.40 -2.78 5.51
C SER A 222 11.87 -4.21 5.54
N LEU A 223 11.85 -4.84 6.72
CA LEU A 223 11.28 -6.18 6.90
C LEU A 223 9.78 -6.21 6.58
N TYR A 224 9.03 -5.21 7.05
CA TYR A 224 7.62 -5.11 6.72
C TYR A 224 7.38 -5.02 5.21
N LEU A 225 8.10 -4.14 4.52
CA LEU A 225 7.96 -4.00 3.07
C LEU A 225 8.50 -5.22 2.30
N PHE A 226 9.55 -5.87 2.80
CA PHE A 226 10.04 -7.12 2.22
C PHE A 226 8.99 -8.24 2.28
N CYS A 227 8.27 -8.35 3.38
CA CYS A 227 7.17 -9.30 3.51
C CYS A 227 5.95 -8.89 2.70
N TYR A 228 5.70 -7.60 2.59
CA TYR A 228 4.56 -7.03 1.88
C TYR A 228 4.66 -7.22 0.36
N TYR A 229 5.84 -7.05 -0.25
CA TYR A 229 6.08 -7.22 -1.69
C TYR A 229 6.63 -8.61 -2.05
#